data_653d736b0b4f436249271fc591e0c470
#
_entry.id   653d736b0b4f436249271fc591e0c470
#
_cell.length_a   1.000
_cell.length_b   1.000
_cell.length_c   1.000
_cell.angle_alpha   90.00
_cell.angle_beta   90.00
_cell.angle_gamma   90.00
#
_symmetry.space_group_name_H-M   'P 1'
#
loop_
_entity.id
_entity.type
_entity.pdbx_description
1 polymer ?
#
loop_
_entity_poly.entity_id
_entity_poly.type
_entity_poly.pdbx_seq_one_letter_code
_entity_poly.pdbx_strand_id
1 'polypeptide(L)'
;MLINKKKKWGKLRVAIYVRVSTDEQAIKGASIEAQQEEIKKFIDYKDSEYTFNAEKHTYIDAWFSGTLESRPALSKMLDWARNWEFDVLMVWKIDRLYRRNFKLLEVVDLLEKLGISFKSITQDFDTSSMGKMMLWMLGCIAELERDTIRERTILGKKRKAENGYYVWWWTSKLGFDIIKEVWGCKLFINEEEAKLVQRIFTL
;
A
#
# COMPACT_ATOMS: atom_id res chain seq x y z
N MET A 1 17.07 1.79 -24.72
CA MET A 1 18.08 1.08 -23.90
C MET A 1 19.05 2.12 -23.33
N LEU A 2 18.66 2.83 -22.26
CA LEU A 2 19.49 3.81 -21.57
C LEU A 2 20.07 3.09 -20.34
N ILE A 3 21.14 2.33 -20.57
CA ILE A 3 21.95 1.76 -19.50
C ILE A 3 22.60 2.94 -18.79
N ASN A 4 22.15 3.18 -17.57
CA ASN A 4 22.76 4.15 -16.67
C ASN A 4 24.26 3.81 -16.56
N LYS A 5 25.11 4.65 -17.19
CA LYS A 5 26.54 4.60 -16.95
C LYS A 5 26.73 4.89 -15.48
N LYS A 6 26.84 3.84 -14.63
CA LYS A 6 27.35 3.97 -13.28
C LYS A 6 28.49 4.97 -13.34
N LYS A 7 28.34 6.10 -12.63
CA LYS A 7 29.45 7.04 -12.43
C LYS A 7 30.59 6.25 -11.82
N LYS A 8 31.58 5.93 -12.60
CA LYS A 8 32.66 4.99 -12.28
C LYS A 8 33.58 5.48 -11.14
N TRP A 9 33.35 6.72 -10.63
CA TRP A 9 34.26 7.43 -9.73
C TRP A 9 33.52 8.46 -8.88
N GLY A 10 32.72 8.05 -7.89
CA GLY A 10 32.08 8.98 -6.95
C GLY A 10 31.10 8.26 -6.02
N LYS A 11 30.89 8.83 -4.83
CA LYS A 11 29.89 8.35 -3.87
C LYS A 11 28.48 8.46 -4.48
N LEU A 12 27.61 7.49 -4.21
CA LEU A 12 26.21 7.49 -4.66
C LEU A 12 25.41 8.51 -3.82
N ARG A 13 24.63 9.35 -4.48
CA ARG A 13 23.75 10.33 -3.83
C ARG A 13 22.53 9.60 -3.28
N VAL A 14 22.30 9.76 -1.99
CA VAL A 14 21.18 9.09 -1.30
C VAL A 14 20.02 10.06 -1.12
N ALA A 15 18.80 9.57 -1.38
CA ALA A 15 17.55 10.14 -0.89
C ALA A 15 16.94 9.21 0.16
N ILE A 16 16.35 9.78 1.20
CA ILE A 16 15.61 9.03 2.22
C ILE A 16 14.12 9.36 2.16
N TYR A 17 13.30 8.32 2.30
CA TYR A 17 11.88 8.48 2.44
C TYR A 17 11.40 7.89 3.76
N VAL A 18 10.66 8.69 4.52
CA VAL A 18 10.15 8.35 5.85
C VAL A 18 8.65 8.56 5.91
N ARG A 19 7.94 7.62 6.51
CA ARG A 19 6.49 7.70 6.72
C ARG A 19 6.09 7.13 8.06
N VAL A 20 5.16 7.82 8.72
CA VAL A 20 4.46 7.29 9.91
C VAL A 20 2.96 7.49 9.73
N SER A 21 2.17 6.54 10.25
CA SER A 21 0.72 6.69 10.41
C SER A 21 0.40 7.12 11.85
N THR A 22 -0.83 7.63 12.06
CA THR A 22 -1.32 8.01 13.39
C THR A 22 -1.23 6.87 14.41
N ASP A 23 -1.52 5.64 13.98
CA ASP A 23 -1.50 4.46 14.85
C ASP A 23 -0.08 4.01 15.23
N GLU A 24 0.90 4.29 14.37
CA GLU A 24 2.30 3.85 14.55
C GLU A 24 3.10 4.77 15.48
N GLN A 25 2.63 5.99 15.73
CA GLN A 25 3.29 6.90 16.67
C GLN A 25 3.22 6.45 18.12
N ALA A 26 2.23 5.64 18.47
CA ALA A 26 2.12 5.03 19.79
C ALA A 26 3.19 3.93 20.04
N ILE A 27 3.89 3.49 18.99
CA ILE A 27 4.89 2.41 19.07
C ILE A 27 6.29 3.01 19.22
N LYS A 28 6.95 2.71 20.32
CA LYS A 28 8.33 3.12 20.60
C LYS A 28 9.26 2.66 19.47
N GLY A 29 9.98 3.60 18.83
CA GLY A 29 10.93 3.31 17.74
C GLY A 29 10.37 3.42 16.32
N ALA A 30 9.07 3.72 16.15
CA ALA A 30 8.47 3.96 14.83
C ALA A 30 8.42 5.45 14.46
N SER A 31 8.97 6.35 15.28
CA SER A 31 8.97 7.79 15.04
C SER A 31 9.75 8.17 13.77
N ILE A 32 9.46 9.34 13.23
CA ILE A 32 10.17 9.91 12.07
C ILE A 32 11.66 10.03 12.37
N GLU A 33 11.98 10.55 13.56
CA GLU A 33 13.35 10.79 14.01
C GLU A 33 14.13 9.48 14.12
N ALA A 34 13.54 8.44 14.71
CA ALA A 34 14.18 7.13 14.85
C ALA A 34 14.48 6.51 13.48
N GLN A 35 13.54 6.58 12.54
CA GLN A 35 13.76 6.08 11.17
C GLN A 35 14.88 6.85 10.46
N GLN A 36 14.92 8.18 10.59
CA GLN A 36 15.97 8.99 10.00
C GLN A 36 17.33 8.69 10.61
N GLU A 37 17.39 8.54 11.94
CA GLU A 37 18.63 8.25 12.67
C GLU A 37 19.22 6.90 12.25
N GLU A 38 18.40 5.86 12.16
CA GLU A 38 18.86 4.53 11.71
C GLU A 38 19.37 4.55 10.25
N ILE A 39 18.67 5.27 9.36
CA ILE A 39 19.14 5.40 7.98
C ILE A 39 20.44 6.19 7.92
N LYS A 40 20.57 7.29 8.69
CA LYS A 40 21.81 8.07 8.76
C LYS A 40 22.99 7.24 9.29
N LYS A 41 22.81 6.51 10.39
CA LYS A 41 23.83 5.59 10.91
C LYS A 41 24.31 4.61 9.84
N PHE A 42 23.40 4.07 9.04
CA PHE A 42 23.76 3.18 7.94
C PHE A 42 24.56 3.88 6.85
N ILE A 43 24.19 5.10 6.47
CA ILE A 43 24.91 5.91 5.48
C ILE A 43 26.32 6.26 5.98
N ASP A 44 26.44 6.68 7.25
CA ASP A 44 27.71 7.05 7.87
C ASP A 44 28.63 5.82 8.00
N TYR A 45 28.08 4.66 8.35
CA TYR A 45 28.85 3.41 8.37
C TYR A 45 29.44 3.05 7.00
N LYS A 46 28.72 3.42 5.92
CA LYS A 46 29.14 3.21 4.53
C LYS A 46 29.56 4.50 3.83
N ASP A 47 30.20 5.42 4.54
CA ASP A 47 30.60 6.74 3.99
C ASP A 47 31.43 6.65 2.72
N SER A 48 32.22 5.59 2.52
CA SER A 48 32.95 5.38 1.27
C SER A 48 32.07 5.16 0.03
N GLU A 49 30.84 4.67 0.22
CA GLU A 49 29.90 4.33 -0.86
C GLU A 49 28.87 5.43 -1.13
N TYR A 50 28.44 6.14 -0.08
CA TYR A 50 27.29 7.05 -0.12
C TYR A 50 27.63 8.48 0.23
N THR A 51 26.84 9.41 -0.35
CA THR A 51 26.81 10.82 0.07
C THR A 51 25.35 11.24 0.26
N PHE A 52 25.08 12.00 1.33
CA PHE A 52 23.73 12.38 1.70
C PHE A 52 23.63 13.85 2.07
N ASN A 53 22.70 14.56 1.45
CA ASN A 53 22.33 15.93 1.82
C ASN A 53 20.94 15.89 2.47
N ALA A 54 20.91 16.01 3.80
CA ALA A 54 19.68 15.86 4.58
C ALA A 54 18.62 16.93 4.26
N GLU A 55 19.04 18.17 3.96
CA GLU A 55 18.13 19.27 3.66
C GLU A 55 17.42 19.08 2.32
N LYS A 56 18.14 18.57 1.34
CA LYS A 56 17.67 18.45 -0.04
C LYS A 56 16.92 17.12 -0.30
N HIS A 57 17.39 16.02 0.28
CA HIS A 57 16.99 14.66 -0.09
C HIS A 57 16.31 13.89 1.03
N THR A 58 15.67 14.59 1.98
CA THR A 58 14.80 13.99 2.99
C THR A 58 13.33 14.24 2.63
N TYR A 59 12.56 13.17 2.45
CA TYR A 59 11.15 13.21 2.09
C TYR A 59 10.31 12.58 3.21
N ILE A 60 9.41 13.37 3.79
CA ILE A 60 8.64 12.96 4.98
C ILE A 60 7.15 13.12 4.70
N ASP A 61 6.42 12.01 4.73
CA ASP A 61 4.96 12.00 4.77
C ASP A 61 4.50 11.65 6.19
N ALA A 62 4.27 12.69 7.00
CA ALA A 62 3.72 12.58 8.35
C ALA A 62 2.20 12.73 8.34
N TRP A 63 1.49 11.98 9.21
CA TRP A 63 0.09 12.21 9.54
C TRP A 63 -0.96 11.90 8.47
N PHE A 64 -0.67 11.09 7.47
CA PHE A 64 -1.69 10.69 6.51
C PHE A 64 -2.42 9.43 6.97
N SER A 65 -3.74 9.55 7.23
CA SER A 65 -4.62 8.42 7.45
C SER A 65 -4.63 7.53 6.20
N GLY A 66 -4.74 6.21 6.38
CA GLY A 66 -4.64 5.25 5.28
C GLY A 66 -5.69 5.36 4.17
N THR A 67 -6.63 6.31 4.30
CA THR A 67 -7.72 6.59 3.34
C THR A 67 -7.41 7.72 2.36
N LEU A 68 -6.49 8.65 2.68
CA LEU A 68 -6.09 9.72 1.77
C LEU A 68 -4.87 9.27 0.95
N GLU A 69 -5.06 9.13 -0.35
CA GLU A 69 -3.99 8.77 -1.31
C GLU A 69 -2.98 9.90 -1.55
N SER A 70 -3.17 11.07 -0.95
CA SER A 70 -2.28 12.22 -1.12
C SER A 70 -1.01 12.04 -0.28
N ARG A 71 0.10 11.77 -0.95
CA ARG A 71 1.45 11.64 -0.37
C ARG A 71 2.39 12.63 -1.06
N PRO A 72 2.34 13.91 -0.65
CA PRO A 72 3.05 14.98 -1.35
C PRO A 72 4.57 14.81 -1.35
N ALA A 73 5.15 14.31 -0.25
CA ALA A 73 6.58 14.06 -0.20
C ALA A 73 6.99 12.90 -1.10
N LEU A 74 6.18 11.84 -1.22
CA LEU A 74 6.42 10.77 -2.17
C LEU A 74 6.34 11.28 -3.61
N SER A 75 5.33 12.07 -3.96
CA SER A 75 5.19 12.64 -5.30
C SER A 75 6.39 13.52 -5.66
N LYS A 76 6.79 14.41 -4.75
CA LYS A 76 7.99 15.24 -4.91
C LYS A 76 9.24 14.37 -5.09
N MET A 77 9.41 13.34 -4.30
CA MET A 77 10.54 12.42 -4.42
C MET A 77 10.59 11.74 -5.79
N LEU A 78 9.43 11.28 -6.31
CA LEU A 78 9.35 10.66 -7.63
C LEU A 78 9.66 11.65 -8.76
N ASP A 79 9.25 12.92 -8.64
CA ASP A 79 9.59 13.96 -9.61
C ASP A 79 11.09 14.26 -9.61
N TRP A 80 11.72 14.28 -8.43
CA TRP A 80 13.18 14.45 -8.33
C TRP A 80 13.94 13.22 -8.82
N ALA A 81 13.37 12.00 -8.65
CA ALA A 81 13.90 10.79 -9.26
C ALA A 81 13.93 10.88 -10.79
N ARG A 82 12.86 11.40 -11.41
CA ARG A 82 12.81 11.63 -12.87
C ARG A 82 13.88 12.62 -13.36
N ASN A 83 14.29 13.55 -12.50
CA ASN A 83 15.34 14.52 -12.79
C ASN A 83 16.75 14.05 -12.38
N TRP A 84 16.91 12.77 -11.99
CA TRP A 84 18.18 12.16 -11.57
C TRP A 84 18.92 12.92 -10.46
N GLU A 85 18.20 13.48 -9.51
CA GLU A 85 18.76 14.23 -8.38
C GLU A 85 19.48 13.35 -7.37
N PHE A 86 19.16 12.05 -7.33
CA PHE A 86 19.80 11.05 -6.49
C PHE A 86 19.96 9.71 -7.22
N ASP A 87 20.80 8.84 -6.69
CA ASP A 87 21.19 7.55 -7.28
C ASP A 87 20.62 6.35 -6.48
N VAL A 88 20.29 6.56 -5.21
CA VAL A 88 19.75 5.53 -4.31
C VAL A 88 18.62 6.10 -3.47
N LEU A 89 17.48 5.41 -3.43
CA LEU A 89 16.40 5.65 -2.48
C LEU A 89 16.53 4.68 -1.31
N MET A 90 16.64 5.21 -0.09
CA MET A 90 16.66 4.41 1.13
C MET A 90 15.40 4.61 1.95
N VAL A 91 14.89 3.52 2.51
CA VAL A 91 13.78 3.49 3.48
C VAL A 91 14.15 2.66 4.68
N TRP A 92 13.57 2.94 5.83
CA TRP A 92 13.78 2.13 7.02
C TRP A 92 13.23 0.71 6.84
N LYS A 93 11.96 0.58 6.39
CA LYS A 93 11.30 -0.69 6.03
C LYS A 93 10.55 -0.55 4.72
N ILE A 94 10.34 -1.65 4.03
CA ILE A 94 9.63 -1.69 2.73
C ILE A 94 8.20 -1.14 2.85
N ASP A 95 7.49 -1.46 3.94
CA ASP A 95 6.12 -1.01 4.20
C ASP A 95 6.00 0.52 4.41
N ARG A 96 7.12 1.22 4.66
CA ARG A 96 7.17 2.69 4.68
C ARG A 96 6.94 3.27 3.30
N LEU A 97 7.41 2.61 2.25
CA LEU A 97 7.16 3.08 0.88
C LEU A 97 5.71 2.79 0.47
N TYR A 98 5.29 1.54 0.53
CA TYR A 98 3.91 1.13 0.27
C TYR A 98 3.52 -0.10 1.09
N ARG A 99 2.28 -0.10 1.63
CA ARG A 99 1.69 -1.29 2.26
C ARG A 99 1.13 -2.28 1.23
N ARG A 100 0.75 -1.80 0.03
CA ARG A 100 0.25 -2.64 -1.06
C ARG A 100 1.41 -3.05 -1.93
N ASN A 101 1.66 -4.34 -2.03
CA ASN A 101 2.78 -4.91 -2.77
C ASN A 101 2.77 -4.50 -4.25
N PHE A 102 1.61 -4.39 -4.89
CA PHE A 102 1.51 -3.97 -6.28
C PHE A 102 2.05 -2.55 -6.51
N LYS A 103 1.62 -1.57 -5.69
CA LYS A 103 2.12 -0.19 -5.79
C LYS A 103 3.63 -0.07 -5.47
N LEU A 104 4.12 -0.93 -4.57
CA LEU A 104 5.56 -1.01 -4.29
C LEU A 104 6.33 -1.47 -5.53
N LEU A 105 5.85 -2.53 -6.20
CA LEU A 105 6.47 -3.06 -7.42
C LEU A 105 6.49 -2.01 -8.54
N GLU A 106 5.39 -1.28 -8.74
CA GLU A 106 5.34 -0.20 -9.74
C GLU A 106 6.40 0.89 -9.48
N VAL A 107 6.57 1.30 -8.23
CA VAL A 107 7.55 2.33 -7.88
C VAL A 107 8.98 1.80 -7.98
N VAL A 108 9.25 0.58 -7.53
CA VAL A 108 10.57 -0.05 -7.66
C VAL A 108 10.95 -0.23 -9.13
N ASP A 109 10.03 -0.67 -9.98
CA ASP A 109 10.22 -0.79 -11.43
C ASP A 109 10.50 0.57 -12.09
N LEU A 110 9.76 1.61 -11.69
CA LEU A 110 10.00 2.98 -12.15
C LEU A 110 11.40 3.47 -11.75
N LEU A 111 11.80 3.31 -10.49
CA LEU A 111 13.13 3.69 -10.02
C LEU A 111 14.22 2.96 -10.79
N GLU A 112 14.04 1.67 -11.04
CA GLU A 112 14.98 0.88 -11.82
C GLU A 112 15.09 1.37 -13.28
N LYS A 113 13.97 1.67 -13.94
CA LYS A 113 13.97 2.26 -15.29
C LYS A 113 14.72 3.59 -15.35
N LEU A 114 14.68 4.36 -14.26
CA LEU A 114 15.45 5.59 -14.08
C LEU A 114 16.91 5.34 -13.69
N GLY A 115 17.28 4.08 -13.41
CA GLY A 115 18.61 3.68 -12.96
C GLY A 115 18.91 4.02 -11.50
N ILE A 116 17.88 4.23 -10.69
CA ILE A 116 17.97 4.52 -9.25
C ILE A 116 17.80 3.21 -8.50
N SER A 117 18.73 2.92 -7.59
CA SER A 117 18.66 1.75 -6.72
C SER A 117 17.70 2.00 -5.54
N PHE A 118 16.94 0.98 -5.16
CA PHE A 118 16.11 1.00 -3.94
C PHE A 118 16.73 0.12 -2.87
N LYS A 119 16.74 0.59 -1.61
CA LYS A 119 17.28 -0.16 -0.47
C LYS A 119 16.43 0.03 0.78
N SER A 120 16.12 -1.09 1.46
CA SER A 120 15.58 -1.09 2.82
C SER A 120 16.71 -1.38 3.81
N ILE A 121 16.69 -0.67 4.97
CA ILE A 121 17.77 -0.79 5.95
C ILE A 121 17.59 -2.00 6.86
N THR A 122 16.35 -2.26 7.31
CA THR A 122 16.07 -3.31 8.30
C THR A 122 15.78 -4.67 7.69
N GLN A 123 15.51 -4.75 6.40
CA GLN A 123 15.08 -5.97 5.73
C GLN A 123 16.07 -6.35 4.65
N ASP A 124 17.31 -6.25 4.78
CA ASP A 124 18.40 -6.57 3.82
C ASP A 124 17.90 -6.76 2.35
N PHE A 125 17.09 -5.78 1.95
CA PHE A 125 16.39 -5.77 0.68
C PHE A 125 16.98 -4.67 -0.21
N ASP A 126 17.43 -5.07 -1.38
CA ASP A 126 17.90 -4.16 -2.42
C ASP A 126 17.29 -4.50 -3.80
N THR A 127 17.57 -3.68 -4.79
CA THR A 127 17.15 -3.90 -6.19
C THR A 127 18.05 -4.90 -6.94
N SER A 128 18.78 -5.77 -6.22
CA SER A 128 19.46 -6.89 -6.84
C SER A 128 18.48 -7.87 -7.50
N SER A 129 18.96 -8.73 -8.38
CA SER A 129 18.11 -9.74 -9.03
C SER A 129 17.39 -10.64 -8.03
N MET A 130 18.02 -10.95 -6.90
CA MET A 130 17.43 -11.73 -5.81
C MET A 130 16.33 -10.94 -5.07
N GLY A 131 16.58 -9.66 -4.77
CA GLY A 131 15.58 -8.78 -4.14
C GLY A 131 14.34 -8.62 -5.01
N LYS A 132 14.50 -8.45 -6.33
CA LYS A 132 13.38 -8.39 -7.28
C LYS A 132 12.55 -9.66 -7.31
N MET A 133 13.21 -10.82 -7.35
CA MET A 133 12.53 -12.10 -7.31
C MET A 133 11.74 -12.29 -6.01
N MET A 134 12.29 -11.82 -4.88
CA MET A 134 11.63 -11.86 -3.58
C MET A 134 10.38 -10.93 -3.56
N LEU A 135 10.49 -9.72 -4.11
CA LEU A 135 9.32 -8.80 -4.26
C LEU A 135 8.23 -9.40 -5.13
N TRP A 136 8.61 -9.98 -6.26
CA TRP A 136 7.66 -10.62 -7.15
C TRP A 136 6.94 -11.78 -6.45
N MET A 137 7.66 -12.63 -5.71
CA MET A 137 7.08 -13.71 -4.92
C MET A 137 6.12 -13.19 -3.84
N LEU A 138 6.49 -12.12 -3.11
CA LEU A 138 5.62 -11.48 -2.14
C LEU A 138 4.35 -10.90 -2.79
N GLY A 139 4.47 -10.35 -4.00
CA GLY A 139 3.34 -9.90 -4.81
C GLY A 139 2.37 -11.04 -5.15
N CYS A 140 2.89 -12.16 -5.63
CA CYS A 140 2.09 -13.36 -5.94
C CYS A 140 1.38 -13.93 -4.70
N ILE A 141 2.06 -14.01 -3.55
CA ILE A 141 1.46 -14.48 -2.30
C ILE A 141 0.30 -13.56 -1.88
N ALA A 142 0.48 -12.24 -1.98
CA ALA A 142 -0.57 -11.28 -1.62
C ALA A 142 -1.79 -11.35 -2.56
N GLU A 143 -1.60 -11.69 -3.84
CA GLU A 143 -2.71 -11.96 -4.78
C GLU A 143 -3.45 -13.25 -4.40
N LEU A 144 -2.72 -14.32 -4.13
CA LEU A 144 -3.32 -15.59 -3.68
C LEU A 144 -4.12 -15.43 -2.39
N GLU A 145 -3.62 -14.64 -1.43
CA GLU A 145 -4.38 -14.33 -0.21
C GLU A 145 -5.68 -13.59 -0.51
N ARG A 146 -5.66 -12.59 -1.40
CA ARG A 146 -6.88 -11.86 -1.81
C ARG A 146 -7.89 -12.77 -2.48
N ASP A 147 -7.44 -13.61 -3.39
CA ASP A 147 -8.32 -14.54 -4.09
C ASP A 147 -8.94 -15.54 -3.13
N THR A 148 -8.16 -16.05 -2.18
CA THR A 148 -8.65 -16.92 -1.11
C THR A 148 -9.71 -16.24 -0.24
N ILE A 149 -9.49 -14.98 0.14
CA ILE A 149 -10.47 -14.18 0.92
C ILE A 149 -11.73 -13.95 0.09
N ARG A 150 -11.59 -13.62 -1.19
CA ARG A 150 -12.70 -13.41 -2.12
C ARG A 150 -13.55 -14.67 -2.27
N GLU A 151 -12.93 -15.82 -2.52
CA GLU A 151 -13.60 -17.11 -2.61
C GLU A 151 -14.35 -17.46 -1.33
N ARG A 152 -13.69 -17.33 -0.17
CA ARG A 152 -14.35 -17.57 1.15
C ARG A 152 -15.55 -16.64 1.35
N THR A 153 -15.43 -15.37 0.92
CA THR A 153 -16.53 -14.40 1.03
C THR A 153 -17.70 -14.78 0.12
N ILE A 154 -17.42 -15.20 -1.11
CA ILE A 154 -18.46 -15.65 -2.06
C ILE A 154 -19.14 -16.91 -1.55
N LEU A 155 -18.38 -17.91 -1.11
CA LEU A 155 -18.91 -19.14 -0.52
C LEU A 155 -19.76 -18.86 0.73
N GLY A 156 -19.28 -17.96 1.60
CA GLY A 156 -20.04 -17.53 2.77
C GLY A 156 -21.37 -16.85 2.42
N LYS A 157 -21.36 -15.98 1.40
CA LYS A 157 -22.59 -15.35 0.88
C LYS A 157 -23.55 -16.39 0.27
N LYS A 158 -23.02 -17.32 -0.51
CA LYS A 158 -23.81 -18.40 -1.13
C LYS A 158 -24.48 -19.25 -0.08
N ARG A 159 -23.75 -19.72 0.94
CA ARG A 159 -24.33 -20.48 2.07
C ARG A 159 -25.43 -19.72 2.82
N LYS A 160 -25.24 -18.42 3.05
CA LYS A 160 -26.26 -17.58 3.68
C LYS A 160 -27.50 -17.49 2.81
N ALA A 161 -27.37 -17.31 1.51
CA ALA A 161 -28.49 -17.28 0.58
C ALA A 161 -29.23 -18.64 0.51
N GLU A 162 -28.50 -19.76 0.47
CA GLU A 162 -29.06 -21.12 0.50
C GLU A 162 -29.84 -21.39 1.78
N ASN A 163 -29.43 -20.83 2.91
CA ASN A 163 -30.14 -20.88 4.20
C ASN A 163 -31.27 -19.84 4.33
N GLY A 164 -31.63 -19.15 3.23
CA GLY A 164 -32.72 -18.17 3.22
C GLY A 164 -32.39 -16.82 3.87
N TYR A 165 -31.12 -16.57 4.16
CA TYR A 165 -30.71 -15.27 4.70
C TYR A 165 -30.42 -14.25 3.59
N TYR A 166 -30.81 -13.00 3.84
CA TYR A 166 -30.53 -11.89 2.94
C TYR A 166 -29.04 -11.48 3.05
N VAL A 167 -28.38 -11.40 1.91
CA VAL A 167 -26.93 -11.19 1.84
C VAL A 167 -26.54 -9.70 1.79
N TRP A 168 -27.48 -8.81 1.42
CA TRP A 168 -27.26 -7.38 1.25
C TRP A 168 -27.91 -6.59 2.40
N TRP A 169 -27.27 -6.44 3.48
CA TRP A 169 -27.82 -5.92 4.75
C TRP A 169 -27.91 -4.38 4.89
N TRP A 170 -27.44 -3.65 3.88
CA TRP A 170 -27.43 -2.17 3.94
C TRP A 170 -28.68 -1.51 3.37
N THR A 171 -29.38 -2.14 2.47
CA THR A 171 -30.56 -1.56 1.81
C THR A 171 -31.65 -2.62 1.66
N SER A 172 -32.84 -2.35 2.20
CA SER A 172 -34.03 -3.11 1.83
C SER A 172 -34.40 -2.80 0.38
N LYS A 173 -34.94 -3.79 -0.30
CA LYS A 173 -35.61 -3.54 -1.58
C LYS A 173 -37.00 -3.05 -1.28
N LEU A 174 -37.52 -2.12 -2.10
CA LEU A 174 -38.91 -1.65 -2.00
C LEU A 174 -39.86 -2.85 -2.00
N GLY A 175 -40.78 -2.90 -1.05
CA GLY A 175 -41.69 -4.02 -0.81
C GLY A 175 -41.24 -5.03 0.22
N PHE A 176 -40.06 -4.82 0.84
CA PHE A 176 -39.52 -5.75 1.84
C PHE A 176 -38.91 -5.03 3.04
N ASP A 177 -39.14 -5.58 4.21
CA ASP A 177 -38.49 -5.21 5.46
C ASP A 177 -37.33 -6.18 5.77
N ILE A 178 -36.24 -5.66 6.34
CA ILE A 178 -35.10 -6.45 6.79
C ILE A 178 -35.23 -6.69 8.30
N ILE A 179 -35.41 -7.95 8.69
CA ILE A 179 -35.41 -8.36 10.10
C ILE A 179 -34.09 -9.04 10.41
N LYS A 180 -33.42 -8.54 11.46
CA LYS A 180 -32.14 -9.07 11.92
C LYS A 180 -32.37 -10.24 12.86
N GLU A 181 -31.85 -11.40 12.51
CA GLU A 181 -31.80 -12.60 13.33
C GLU A 181 -30.37 -12.87 13.84
N VAL A 182 -30.21 -13.86 14.74
CA VAL A 182 -28.92 -14.23 15.36
C VAL A 182 -27.85 -14.59 14.28
N TRP A 183 -28.28 -15.25 13.21
CA TRP A 183 -27.36 -15.76 12.17
C TRP A 183 -27.33 -14.95 10.87
N GLY A 184 -28.11 -13.88 10.80
CA GLY A 184 -28.16 -13.04 9.60
C GLY A 184 -29.44 -12.20 9.54
N CYS A 185 -29.72 -11.67 8.36
CA CYS A 185 -30.95 -10.90 8.10
C CYS A 185 -31.86 -11.69 7.18
N LYS A 186 -33.18 -11.61 7.39
CA LYS A 186 -34.19 -12.13 6.47
C LYS A 186 -35.06 -11.02 5.94
N LEU A 187 -35.54 -11.22 4.71
CA LEU A 187 -36.52 -10.34 4.08
C LEU A 187 -37.92 -10.81 4.41
N PHE A 188 -38.76 -9.87 4.85
CA PHE A 188 -40.19 -10.07 5.01
C PHE A 188 -40.94 -9.11 4.11
N ILE A 189 -42.09 -9.52 3.59
CA ILE A 189 -42.92 -8.69 2.72
C ILE A 189 -43.51 -7.54 3.56
N ASN A 190 -43.27 -6.30 3.13
CA ASN A 190 -43.96 -5.14 3.61
C ASN A 190 -45.21 -4.95 2.75
N GLU A 191 -46.41 -5.25 3.33
CA GLU A 191 -47.66 -5.28 2.57
C GLU A 191 -48.05 -3.93 1.95
N GLU A 192 -47.71 -2.80 2.58
CA GLU A 192 -48.01 -1.48 2.08
C GLU A 192 -47.16 -1.14 0.86
N GLU A 193 -45.87 -1.37 0.97
CA GLU A 193 -44.93 -1.15 -0.15
C GLU A 193 -45.12 -2.17 -1.28
N ALA A 194 -45.48 -3.42 -0.95
CA ALA A 194 -45.74 -4.46 -1.95
C ALA A 194 -46.92 -4.11 -2.84
N LYS A 195 -47.97 -3.47 -2.32
CA LYS A 195 -49.09 -2.94 -3.12
C LYS A 195 -48.65 -1.87 -4.10
N LEU A 196 -47.72 -1.00 -3.69
CA LEU A 196 -47.13 0.01 -4.58
C LEU A 196 -46.33 -0.63 -5.70
N VAL A 197 -45.49 -1.62 -5.37
CA VAL A 197 -44.70 -2.37 -6.36
C VAL A 197 -45.60 -3.07 -7.34
N GLN A 198 -46.67 -3.79 -6.89
CA GLN A 198 -47.64 -4.45 -7.77
C GLN A 198 -48.32 -3.46 -8.71
N ARG A 199 -48.66 -2.26 -8.20
CA ARG A 199 -49.32 -1.22 -9.02
C ARG A 199 -48.38 -0.68 -10.12
N ILE A 200 -47.07 -0.58 -9.85
CA ILE A 200 -46.07 -0.15 -10.83
C ILE A 200 -45.93 -1.17 -11.98
N PHE A 201 -46.05 -2.48 -11.69
CA PHE A 201 -45.89 -3.55 -12.68
C PHE A 201 -47.21 -3.92 -13.38
N THR A 202 -48.36 -3.40 -12.94
CA THR A 202 -49.67 -3.59 -13.57
C THR A 202 -50.12 -2.43 -14.45
N LEU A 203 -49.32 -1.38 -14.53
CA LEU A 203 -49.45 -0.25 -15.46
C LEU A 203 -48.67 -0.52 -16.75
#